data_08940a1d2a0a8672e15225b6d2019fec
#
_entry.id   08940a1d2a0a8672e15225b6d2019fec
#
_cell.length_a   1.000
_cell.length_b   1.000
_cell.length_c   1.000
_cell.angle_alpha   90.00
_cell.angle_beta   90.00
_cell.angle_gamma   90.00
#
_symmetry.space_group_name_H-M   'P 1'
#
loop_
_entity.id
_entity.type
_entity.pdbx_description
1 polymer ?
#
loop_
_entity_poly.entity_id
_entity_poly.type
_entity_poly.pdbx_seq_one_letter_code
_entity_poly.pdbx_strand_id
1 'polypeptide(L)'
;MGWVFQAALLVVLSACSAGGAIDEPAQAIEAPRAEAQGATAAPDDLAGAPEAGVVFQIQPAETEARFVIGEILGGQPNTVIGVNNQVQGQITLDFSDPAASQIGAIEIGADAFVTDSNLRNRAINQFILQSGTYPLITFVPASISGLPGAAAEGQPVQLEISGDLTIRDITQPVTFTAEVVLAAENRLEGSATATIQRADFELAIPQVPRVAGVDEAVVLELDFVAVAP
;
A
#
# COMPACT_ATOMS: atom_id res chain seq x y z
N MET A 1 -53.43 17.89 25.39
CA MET A 1 -53.35 16.48 25.74
C MET A 1 -51.93 16.05 25.44
N GLY A 2 -50.93 16.15 26.23
CA GLY A 2 -50.64 16.08 27.64
C GLY A 2 -50.37 14.63 28.08
N TRP A 3 -49.15 14.19 28.08
CA TRP A 3 -48.68 13.21 29.03
C TRP A 3 -47.14 13.27 29.14
N VAL A 4 -46.77 13.79 30.30
CA VAL A 4 -45.45 13.82 30.91
C VAL A 4 -45.36 12.54 31.76
N PHE A 5 -44.27 11.82 31.73
CA PHE A 5 -43.84 10.97 32.84
C PHE A 5 -42.35 11.16 33.13
N GLN A 6 -42.19 11.58 34.37
CA GLN A 6 -40.97 11.91 35.06
C GLN A 6 -40.72 10.83 36.14
N ALA A 7 -39.48 10.77 36.60
CA ALA A 7 -38.95 10.10 37.82
C ALA A 7 -38.41 8.67 37.60
N ALA A 8 -37.33 8.25 38.25
CA ALA A 8 -36.69 8.70 39.48
C ALA A 8 -35.23 8.16 39.58
N LEU A 9 -34.44 8.98 40.13
CA LEU A 9 -33.16 8.85 40.78
C LEU A 9 -33.15 7.73 41.85
N LEU A 10 -32.11 6.90 41.91
CA LEU A 10 -31.74 6.20 43.14
C LEU A 10 -30.19 6.07 43.23
N VAL A 11 -29.67 6.87 44.15
CA VAL A 11 -28.31 6.84 44.73
C VAL A 11 -28.33 5.82 45.85
N VAL A 12 -27.36 4.92 45.88
CA VAL A 12 -26.98 4.20 47.10
C VAL A 12 -25.47 4.28 47.27
N LEU A 13 -25.08 5.08 48.25
CA LEU A 13 -23.78 5.04 48.94
C LEU A 13 -23.83 3.99 50.03
N SER A 14 -22.75 3.23 50.21
CA SER A 14 -22.28 2.66 51.49
C SER A 14 -20.82 2.27 51.29
N ALA A 15 -20.02 2.72 51.94
CA ALA A 15 -19.12 3.10 52.98
C ALA A 15 -18.60 1.90 53.79
N CYS A 16 -17.24 1.94 53.92
CA CYS A 16 -16.39 1.52 55.04
C CYS A 16 -16.27 0.06 55.44
N SER A 17 -15.02 -0.46 55.52
CA SER A 17 -14.21 -0.61 56.74
C SER A 17 -12.96 -1.41 56.43
N ALA A 18 -11.76 -0.90 56.55
CA ALA A 18 -10.79 -0.87 57.65
C ALA A 18 -10.27 -2.24 58.11
N GLY A 19 -8.95 -2.40 58.03
CA GLY A 19 -8.15 -2.96 59.10
C GLY A 19 -7.40 -4.26 58.81
N GLY A 20 -6.07 -4.20 58.92
CA GLY A 20 -5.26 -5.37 59.19
C GLY A 20 -3.84 -5.28 58.62
N ALA A 21 -2.96 -4.55 59.29
CA ALA A 21 -1.51 -4.70 59.14
C ALA A 21 -1.04 -5.85 60.05
N ILE A 22 -0.17 -6.71 59.53
CA ILE A 22 0.79 -7.52 60.30
C ILE A 22 2.06 -7.69 59.47
N ASP A 23 3.05 -7.15 59.96
CA ASP A 23 4.44 -7.28 60.27
C ASP A 23 5.16 -8.55 59.72
N GLU A 24 6.37 -8.27 59.30
CA GLU A 24 7.61 -8.97 58.95
C GLU A 24 7.93 -10.27 59.72
N PRO A 25 8.92 -11.13 59.36
CA PRO A 25 10.25 -10.71 58.91
C PRO A 25 10.93 -11.52 57.80
N ALA A 26 11.98 -10.90 57.30
CA ALA A 26 13.01 -11.41 56.41
C ALA A 26 13.65 -12.74 56.85
N GLN A 27 13.94 -13.59 55.86
CA GLN A 27 15.07 -14.53 55.95
C GLN A 27 15.82 -14.56 54.60
N ALA A 28 17.04 -14.07 54.69
CA ALA A 28 18.09 -14.26 53.72
C ALA A 28 18.47 -15.75 53.69
N ILE A 29 18.55 -16.35 52.49
CA ILE A 29 19.30 -17.58 52.30
C ILE A 29 20.30 -17.35 51.17
N GLU A 30 21.52 -17.56 51.54
CA GLU A 30 22.77 -17.50 50.80
C GLU A 30 22.76 -18.35 49.50
N ALA A 31 23.48 -17.84 48.50
CA ALA A 31 23.85 -18.57 47.31
C ALA A 31 24.96 -19.61 47.60
N PRO A 32 25.03 -20.67 46.83
CA PRO A 32 26.32 -21.29 46.55
C PRO A 32 26.83 -20.89 45.15
N ARG A 33 27.96 -20.32 45.19
CA ARG A 33 28.89 -20.07 44.10
C ARG A 33 29.42 -21.43 43.65
N ALA A 34 29.23 -21.78 42.40
CA ALA A 34 29.94 -22.86 41.73
C ALA A 34 30.71 -22.31 40.54
N GLU A 35 31.95 -22.65 40.52
CA GLU A 35 33.02 -22.16 39.69
C GLU A 35 32.92 -22.60 38.23
N ALA A 36 33.59 -21.80 37.44
CA ALA A 36 33.84 -21.94 36.04
C ALA A 36 34.47 -23.29 35.66
N GLN A 37 34.01 -23.84 34.53
CA GLN A 37 34.89 -24.59 33.65
C GLN A 37 34.54 -24.24 32.21
N GLY A 38 35.51 -23.71 31.50
CA GLY A 38 35.43 -23.35 30.11
C GLY A 38 35.22 -24.55 29.19
N ALA A 39 34.39 -24.32 28.22
CA ALA A 39 34.43 -25.05 26.96
C ALA A 39 34.34 -24.01 25.87
N THR A 40 35.47 -23.72 25.30
CA THR A 40 35.62 -23.05 24.02
C THR A 40 35.01 -23.97 22.98
N ALA A 41 33.82 -23.65 22.52
CA ALA A 41 33.30 -24.13 21.29
C ALA A 41 33.02 -22.87 20.41
N ALA A 42 33.89 -22.68 19.44
CA ALA A 42 33.63 -21.81 18.32
C ALA A 42 32.42 -22.40 17.57
N PRO A 43 31.39 -21.64 17.28
CA PRO A 43 30.51 -21.96 16.19
C PRO A 43 31.05 -21.24 14.95
N ASP A 44 31.93 -21.94 14.23
CA ASP A 44 32.01 -21.79 12.80
C ASP A 44 30.81 -22.54 12.23
N ASP A 45 29.74 -21.83 12.04
CA ASP A 45 28.77 -22.05 10.98
C ASP A 45 27.92 -20.78 10.85
N LEU A 46 28.52 -19.74 10.33
CA LEU A 46 27.80 -18.71 9.60
C LEU A 46 27.42 -19.35 8.26
N ALA A 47 26.47 -20.32 8.29
CA ALA A 47 25.67 -20.63 7.13
C ALA A 47 25.11 -19.29 6.65
N GLY A 48 25.50 -18.89 5.45
CA GLY A 48 25.24 -17.58 4.90
C GLY A 48 23.79 -17.16 5.12
N ALA A 49 23.62 -16.04 5.77
CA ALA A 49 22.38 -15.29 5.63
C ALA A 49 22.13 -15.18 4.12
N PRO A 50 20.91 -15.42 3.62
CA PRO A 50 20.62 -15.16 2.21
C PRO A 50 21.09 -13.75 1.93
N GLU A 51 21.91 -13.57 0.90
CA GLU A 51 22.35 -12.24 0.50
C GLU A 51 21.08 -11.45 0.29
N ALA A 52 20.85 -10.46 1.16
CA ALA A 52 19.65 -9.66 1.11
C ALA A 52 19.60 -8.99 -0.26
N GLY A 53 18.52 -9.19 -1.01
CA GLY A 53 18.37 -8.62 -2.34
C GLY A 53 18.57 -7.11 -2.32
N VAL A 54 18.95 -6.53 -3.43
CA VAL A 54 19.16 -5.08 -3.58
C VAL A 54 17.80 -4.38 -3.56
N VAL A 55 17.65 -3.38 -2.71
CA VAL A 55 16.42 -2.60 -2.56
C VAL A 55 16.46 -1.36 -3.45
N PHE A 56 15.54 -1.30 -4.39
CA PHE A 56 15.30 -0.16 -5.28
C PHE A 56 14.13 0.66 -4.77
N GLN A 57 14.30 1.97 -4.66
CA GLN A 57 13.25 2.91 -4.26
C GLN A 57 12.65 3.59 -5.49
N ILE A 58 11.34 3.62 -5.60
CA ILE A 58 10.65 4.37 -6.66
C ILE A 58 11.02 5.84 -6.56
N GLN A 59 11.33 6.45 -7.72
CA GLN A 59 11.69 7.85 -7.85
C GLN A 59 10.48 8.66 -8.32
N PRO A 60 9.80 9.42 -7.44
CA PRO A 60 8.56 10.14 -7.83
C PRO A 60 8.77 11.14 -8.96
N ALA A 61 9.96 11.73 -9.06
CA ALA A 61 10.27 12.70 -10.12
C ALA A 61 10.37 12.10 -11.54
N GLU A 62 10.54 10.76 -11.60
CA GLU A 62 10.68 10.01 -12.86
C GLU A 62 9.58 8.95 -13.02
N THR A 63 8.53 9.03 -12.18
CA THR A 63 7.43 8.05 -12.13
C THR A 63 6.11 8.75 -12.35
N GLU A 64 5.25 8.13 -13.14
CA GLU A 64 3.94 8.66 -13.47
C GLU A 64 2.87 7.55 -13.38
N ALA A 65 1.89 7.74 -12.51
CA ALA A 65 0.68 6.93 -12.48
C ALA A 65 -0.42 7.63 -13.27
N ARG A 66 -1.18 6.88 -14.08
CA ARG A 66 -2.28 7.41 -14.87
C ARG A 66 -3.54 6.56 -14.69
N PHE A 67 -4.67 7.21 -14.77
CA PHE A 67 -5.93 6.54 -15.13
C PHE A 67 -6.42 7.06 -16.48
N VAL A 68 -7.01 6.16 -17.26
CA VAL A 68 -7.61 6.48 -18.55
C VAL A 68 -9.04 5.97 -18.57
N ILE A 69 -10.00 6.86 -18.90
CA ILE A 69 -11.43 6.52 -18.94
C ILE A 69 -12.13 7.25 -20.07
N GLY A 70 -13.06 6.57 -20.73
CA GLY A 70 -13.90 7.18 -21.75
C GLY A 70 -15.12 7.89 -21.16
N GLU A 71 -15.55 8.98 -21.82
CA GLU A 71 -16.80 9.67 -21.52
C GLU A 71 -17.47 10.18 -22.79
N ILE A 72 -18.76 10.52 -22.70
CA ILE A 72 -19.46 11.26 -23.76
C ILE A 72 -19.62 12.71 -23.29
N LEU A 73 -18.85 13.61 -23.89
CA LEU A 73 -18.84 15.03 -23.58
C LEU A 73 -19.51 15.83 -24.69
N GLY A 74 -20.63 16.52 -24.39
CA GLY A 74 -21.36 17.29 -25.38
C GLY A 74 -21.88 16.48 -26.58
N GLY A 75 -22.11 15.19 -26.38
CA GLY A 75 -22.56 14.26 -27.42
C GLY A 75 -21.44 13.65 -28.27
N GLN A 76 -20.18 13.89 -27.93
CA GLN A 76 -19.00 13.32 -28.63
C GLN A 76 -18.19 12.45 -27.68
N PRO A 77 -17.59 11.34 -28.18
CA PRO A 77 -16.63 10.56 -27.43
C PRO A 77 -15.43 11.42 -27.01
N ASN A 78 -15.03 11.29 -25.76
CA ASN A 78 -13.88 11.97 -25.18
C ASN A 78 -13.13 11.00 -24.25
N THR A 79 -11.81 11.11 -24.20
CA THR A 79 -10.97 10.34 -23.29
C THR A 79 -10.43 11.27 -22.22
N VAL A 80 -10.62 10.87 -20.97
CA VAL A 80 -10.06 11.57 -19.80
C VAL A 80 -8.84 10.81 -19.33
N ILE A 81 -7.75 11.55 -19.17
CA ILE A 81 -6.50 11.05 -18.59
C ILE A 81 -6.22 11.88 -17.33
N GLY A 82 -6.04 11.20 -16.22
CA GLY A 82 -5.55 11.83 -14.98
C GLY A 82 -4.16 11.33 -14.67
N VAL A 83 -3.26 12.26 -14.40
CA VAL A 83 -1.82 12.01 -14.21
C VAL A 83 -1.44 12.34 -12.78
N ASN A 84 -0.55 11.54 -12.18
CA ASN A 84 -0.07 11.69 -10.82
C ASN A 84 1.37 11.19 -10.69
N ASN A 85 2.23 11.99 -10.08
CA ASN A 85 3.63 11.64 -9.82
C ASN A 85 3.95 11.43 -8.32
N GLN A 86 2.96 11.49 -7.44
CA GLN A 86 3.13 11.15 -6.03
C GLN A 86 2.99 9.64 -5.85
N VAL A 87 4.01 8.91 -6.28
CA VAL A 87 4.10 7.46 -6.22
C VAL A 87 5.27 7.07 -5.33
N GLN A 88 5.03 6.16 -4.40
CA GLN A 88 6.05 5.63 -3.49
C GLN A 88 5.99 4.11 -3.49
N GLY A 89 7.11 3.47 -3.22
CA GLY A 89 7.23 2.02 -3.12
C GLY A 89 8.68 1.57 -3.21
N GLN A 90 8.86 0.28 -3.01
CA GLN A 90 10.18 -0.35 -3.12
C GLN A 90 10.10 -1.71 -3.81
N ILE A 91 11.17 -2.08 -4.48
CA ILE A 91 11.35 -3.36 -5.15
C ILE A 91 12.64 -3.96 -4.60
N THR A 92 12.59 -5.18 -4.10
CA THR A 92 13.78 -5.93 -3.70
C THR A 92 14.08 -6.95 -4.78
N LEU A 93 15.21 -6.79 -5.47
CA LEU A 93 15.67 -7.70 -6.51
C LEU A 93 16.78 -8.58 -5.95
N ASP A 94 16.57 -9.87 -5.97
CA ASP A 94 17.61 -10.85 -5.69
C ASP A 94 18.28 -11.25 -7.01
N PHE A 95 19.53 -10.85 -7.20
CA PHE A 95 20.29 -11.14 -8.42
C PHE A 95 20.70 -12.62 -8.50
N SER A 96 20.81 -13.29 -7.36
CA SER A 96 21.20 -14.70 -7.28
C SER A 96 20.02 -15.65 -7.46
N ASP A 97 18.85 -15.25 -6.99
CA ASP A 97 17.56 -15.93 -7.14
C ASP A 97 16.44 -14.94 -7.48
N PRO A 98 16.28 -14.57 -8.74
CA PRO A 98 15.21 -13.62 -9.14
C PRO A 98 13.80 -14.05 -8.71
N ALA A 99 13.56 -15.34 -8.48
CA ALA A 99 12.28 -15.82 -7.98
C ALA A 99 12.01 -15.43 -6.52
N ALA A 100 13.04 -15.07 -5.76
CA ALA A 100 12.95 -14.55 -4.40
C ALA A 100 12.70 -13.01 -4.36
N SER A 101 12.71 -12.34 -5.51
CA SER A 101 12.46 -10.90 -5.59
C SER A 101 11.05 -10.53 -5.11
N GLN A 102 10.93 -9.35 -4.53
CA GLN A 102 9.68 -8.89 -3.92
C GLN A 102 9.36 -7.44 -4.33
N ILE A 103 8.09 -7.13 -4.42
CA ILE A 103 7.60 -5.77 -4.58
C ILE A 103 6.85 -5.43 -3.28
N GLY A 104 7.26 -4.36 -2.63
CA GLY A 104 6.55 -3.82 -1.46
C GLY A 104 5.23 -3.14 -1.86
N ALA A 105 4.51 -2.62 -0.89
CA ALA A 105 3.32 -1.85 -1.17
C ALA A 105 3.66 -0.63 -2.04
N ILE A 106 2.84 -0.38 -3.05
CA ILE A 106 2.90 0.81 -3.90
C ILE A 106 1.80 1.76 -3.44
N GLU A 107 2.18 2.98 -3.09
CA GLU A 107 1.28 4.00 -2.58
C GLU A 107 1.23 5.19 -3.54
N ILE A 108 0.03 5.68 -3.81
CA ILE A 108 -0.22 6.80 -4.72
C ILE A 108 -1.07 7.83 -3.96
N GLY A 109 -0.62 9.09 -3.94
CA GLY A 109 -1.37 10.18 -3.32
C GLY A 109 -2.70 10.41 -4.03
N ALA A 110 -3.83 10.21 -3.35
CA ALA A 110 -5.15 10.29 -3.97
C ALA A 110 -5.56 11.72 -4.39
N ASP A 111 -4.95 12.75 -3.80
CA ASP A 111 -5.24 14.17 -4.06
C ASP A 111 -4.42 14.79 -5.20
N ALA A 112 -3.44 14.07 -5.73
CA ALA A 112 -2.47 14.59 -6.69
C ALA A 112 -2.82 14.33 -8.16
N PHE A 113 -3.96 13.71 -8.46
CA PHE A 113 -4.38 13.51 -9.85
C PHE A 113 -4.77 14.82 -10.52
N VAL A 114 -4.17 15.06 -11.69
CA VAL A 114 -4.40 16.24 -12.53
C VAL A 114 -4.92 15.79 -13.90
N THR A 115 -6.04 16.40 -14.34
CA THR A 115 -6.60 16.24 -15.68
C THR A 115 -6.58 17.58 -16.41
N ASP A 116 -7.11 17.63 -17.62
CA ASP A 116 -7.32 18.86 -18.43
C ASP A 116 -8.33 19.85 -17.82
N SER A 117 -9.00 19.51 -16.73
CA SER A 117 -10.07 20.33 -16.14
C SER A 117 -9.95 20.46 -14.62
N ASN A 118 -9.75 21.68 -14.13
CA ASN A 118 -9.75 21.97 -12.68
C ASN A 118 -11.08 21.65 -11.99
N LEU A 119 -12.21 21.69 -12.71
CA LEU A 119 -13.50 21.26 -12.18
C LEU A 119 -13.54 19.75 -11.98
N ARG A 120 -12.99 19.01 -12.95
CA ARG A 120 -12.86 17.55 -12.86
C ARG A 120 -11.90 17.15 -11.73
N ASN A 121 -10.76 17.83 -11.61
CA ASN A 121 -9.79 17.56 -10.53
C ASN A 121 -10.45 17.71 -9.15
N ARG A 122 -11.25 18.78 -8.95
CA ARG A 122 -12.02 18.96 -7.71
C ARG A 122 -13.06 17.87 -7.49
N ALA A 123 -13.76 17.46 -8.54
CA ALA A 123 -14.77 16.40 -8.45
C ALA A 123 -14.12 15.05 -8.11
N ILE A 124 -12.96 14.72 -8.72
CA ILE A 124 -12.18 13.53 -8.40
C ILE A 124 -11.81 13.54 -6.92
N ASN A 125 -11.20 14.61 -6.43
CA ASN A 125 -10.70 14.70 -5.06
C ASN A 125 -11.83 14.71 -4.02
N GLN A 126 -12.92 15.44 -4.25
CA GLN A 126 -13.96 15.66 -3.24
C GLN A 126 -15.03 14.57 -3.23
N PHE A 127 -15.40 14.04 -4.40
CA PHE A 127 -16.58 13.17 -4.53
C PHE A 127 -16.23 11.74 -4.95
N ILE A 128 -15.24 11.54 -5.83
CA ILE A 128 -14.91 10.22 -6.36
C ILE A 128 -13.92 9.51 -5.43
N LEU A 129 -12.74 10.09 -5.22
CA LEU A 129 -11.69 9.51 -4.37
C LEU A 129 -11.82 9.92 -2.89
N GLN A 130 -12.51 11.04 -2.60
CA GLN A 130 -12.66 11.57 -1.24
C GLN A 130 -11.31 11.69 -0.52
N SER A 131 -10.32 12.26 -1.22
CA SER A 131 -8.91 12.25 -0.82
C SER A 131 -8.63 12.92 0.54
N GLY A 132 -9.54 13.80 1.02
CA GLY A 132 -9.46 14.35 2.38
C GLY A 132 -9.72 13.34 3.48
N THR A 133 -10.38 12.21 3.17
CA THR A 133 -10.63 11.10 4.10
C THR A 133 -9.71 9.91 3.80
N TYR A 134 -9.48 9.65 2.52
CA TYR A 134 -8.68 8.55 2.00
C TYR A 134 -7.50 9.11 1.19
N PRO A 135 -6.39 9.49 1.85
CA PRO A 135 -5.30 10.21 1.20
C PRO A 135 -4.45 9.36 0.27
N LEU A 136 -4.55 8.04 0.35
CA LEU A 136 -3.74 7.11 -0.43
C LEU A 136 -4.61 6.11 -1.19
N ILE A 137 -4.13 5.74 -2.38
CA ILE A 137 -4.49 4.52 -3.10
C ILE A 137 -3.32 3.58 -2.90
N THR A 138 -3.59 2.33 -2.51
CA THR A 138 -2.52 1.38 -2.16
C THR A 138 -2.70 0.09 -2.95
N PHE A 139 -1.62 -0.39 -3.55
CA PHE A 139 -1.55 -1.73 -4.13
C PHE A 139 -0.54 -2.57 -3.33
N VAL A 140 -1.00 -3.71 -2.82
CA VAL A 140 -0.19 -4.66 -2.06
C VAL A 140 -0.01 -5.92 -2.92
N PRO A 141 1.15 -6.11 -3.55
CA PRO A 141 1.43 -7.31 -4.34
C PRO A 141 1.40 -8.57 -3.48
N ALA A 142 0.76 -9.62 -3.98
CA ALA A 142 0.67 -10.93 -3.35
C ALA A 142 1.49 -11.99 -4.09
N SER A 143 1.62 -11.84 -5.42
CA SER A 143 2.40 -12.78 -6.24
C SER A 143 2.94 -12.09 -7.49
N ILE A 144 4.08 -12.57 -7.95
CA ILE A 144 4.73 -12.17 -9.18
C ILE A 144 4.97 -13.42 -10.01
N SER A 145 4.62 -13.39 -11.28
CA SER A 145 4.92 -14.44 -12.24
C SER A 145 5.66 -13.89 -13.45
N GLY A 146 6.37 -14.73 -14.17
CA GLY A 146 7.20 -14.34 -15.31
C GLY A 146 8.62 -13.93 -14.96
N LEU A 147 9.04 -14.03 -13.70
CA LEU A 147 10.42 -13.75 -13.28
C LEU A 147 11.41 -14.66 -14.03
N PRO A 148 12.51 -14.11 -14.57
CA PRO A 148 13.51 -14.89 -15.29
C PRO A 148 14.35 -15.73 -14.34
N GLY A 149 15.01 -16.77 -14.85
CA GLY A 149 15.97 -17.55 -14.07
C GLY A 149 17.29 -16.83 -13.74
N ALA A 150 17.54 -15.67 -14.38
CA ALA A 150 18.68 -14.79 -14.11
C ALA A 150 18.32 -13.36 -14.48
N ALA A 151 18.74 -12.40 -13.67
CA ALA A 151 18.63 -10.99 -13.98
C ALA A 151 19.70 -10.61 -15.02
N ALA A 152 19.31 -9.87 -16.06
CA ALA A 152 20.21 -9.38 -17.10
C ALA A 152 19.90 -7.92 -17.45
N GLU A 153 20.95 -7.09 -17.52
CA GLU A 153 20.80 -5.69 -17.91
C GLU A 153 20.31 -5.56 -19.36
N GLY A 154 19.47 -4.55 -19.59
CA GLY A 154 18.95 -4.18 -20.89
C GLY A 154 17.95 -5.17 -21.50
N GLN A 155 17.58 -6.23 -20.80
CA GLN A 155 16.59 -7.19 -21.27
C GLN A 155 15.22 -6.90 -20.67
N PRO A 156 14.18 -6.64 -21.49
CA PRO A 156 12.82 -6.48 -20.99
C PRO A 156 12.27 -7.82 -20.50
N VAL A 157 11.65 -7.79 -19.33
CA VAL A 157 11.00 -8.92 -18.69
C VAL A 157 9.51 -8.64 -18.57
N GLN A 158 8.68 -9.56 -19.06
CA GLN A 158 7.23 -9.48 -18.93
C GLN A 158 6.81 -10.18 -17.64
N LEU A 159 6.07 -9.46 -16.80
CA LEU A 159 5.60 -9.93 -15.51
C LEU A 159 4.08 -9.82 -15.41
N GLU A 160 3.48 -10.74 -14.68
CA GLU A 160 2.13 -10.56 -14.12
C GLU A 160 2.24 -10.41 -12.61
N ILE A 161 1.70 -9.32 -12.08
CA ILE A 161 1.76 -8.95 -10.67
C ILE A 161 0.33 -8.92 -10.15
N SER A 162 -0.05 -9.92 -9.36
CA SER A 162 -1.36 -9.99 -8.74
C SER A 162 -1.27 -9.54 -7.29
N GLY A 163 -2.27 -8.79 -6.83
CA GLY A 163 -2.32 -8.25 -5.48
C GLY A 163 -3.64 -7.57 -5.18
N ASP A 164 -3.69 -6.94 -4.03
CA ASP A 164 -4.85 -6.24 -3.53
C ASP A 164 -4.73 -4.73 -3.78
N LEU A 165 -5.64 -4.18 -4.58
CA LEU A 165 -5.76 -2.75 -4.81
C LEU A 165 -6.82 -2.18 -3.86
N THR A 166 -6.46 -1.17 -3.08
CA THR A 166 -7.35 -0.44 -2.20
C THR A 166 -7.56 0.97 -2.72
N ILE A 167 -8.80 1.33 -3.02
CA ILE A 167 -9.23 2.69 -3.37
C ILE A 167 -10.28 3.10 -2.35
N ARG A 168 -10.02 4.17 -1.61
CA ARG A 168 -10.77 4.57 -0.41
C ARG A 168 -10.72 3.46 0.65
N ASP A 169 -11.87 2.90 1.00
CA ASP A 169 -12.07 1.81 1.97
C ASP A 169 -12.42 0.47 1.30
N ILE A 170 -12.35 0.38 -0.04
CA ILE A 170 -12.68 -0.83 -0.79
C ILE A 170 -11.42 -1.45 -1.37
N THR A 171 -11.23 -2.73 -1.09
CA THR A 171 -10.10 -3.53 -1.56
C THR A 171 -10.62 -4.62 -2.51
N GLN A 172 -9.98 -4.72 -3.68
CA GLN A 172 -10.28 -5.73 -4.69
C GLN A 172 -8.99 -6.35 -5.24
N PRO A 173 -9.00 -7.63 -5.59
CA PRO A 173 -7.87 -8.27 -6.26
C PRO A 173 -7.73 -7.72 -7.69
N VAL A 174 -6.51 -7.31 -8.04
CA VAL A 174 -6.16 -6.79 -9.36
C VAL A 174 -4.87 -7.44 -9.84
N THR A 175 -4.79 -7.74 -11.13
CA THR A 175 -3.57 -8.21 -11.78
C THR A 175 -3.08 -7.17 -12.77
N PHE A 176 -1.84 -6.73 -12.59
CA PHE A 176 -1.13 -5.87 -13.51
C PHE A 176 -0.25 -6.71 -14.44
N THR A 177 -0.28 -6.40 -15.74
CA THR A 177 0.74 -6.83 -16.69
C THR A 177 1.82 -5.76 -16.69
N ALA A 178 3.07 -6.14 -16.50
CA ALA A 178 4.19 -5.22 -16.43
C ALA A 178 5.33 -5.63 -17.36
N GLU A 179 6.02 -4.65 -17.91
CA GLU A 179 7.31 -4.82 -18.54
C GLU A 179 8.36 -4.09 -17.71
N VAL A 180 9.42 -4.78 -17.31
CA VAL A 180 10.48 -4.24 -16.45
C VAL A 180 11.83 -4.49 -17.08
N VAL A 181 12.69 -3.49 -17.04
CA VAL A 181 14.08 -3.56 -17.53
C VAL A 181 15.03 -3.17 -16.40
N LEU A 182 16.05 -3.98 -16.18
CA LEU A 182 17.22 -3.57 -15.41
C LEU A 182 18.08 -2.68 -16.35
N ALA A 183 17.86 -1.37 -16.29
CA ALA A 183 18.51 -0.42 -17.18
C ALA A 183 19.99 -0.21 -16.83
N ALA A 184 20.34 -0.37 -15.56
CA ALA A 184 21.70 -0.40 -15.02
C ALA A 184 21.68 -1.20 -13.71
N GLU A 185 22.85 -1.57 -13.21
CA GLU A 185 23.01 -2.37 -11.98
C GLU A 185 22.22 -1.80 -10.78
N ASN A 186 22.04 -0.48 -10.76
CA ASN A 186 21.29 0.22 -9.70
C ASN A 186 20.00 0.91 -10.18
N ARG A 187 19.49 0.58 -11.40
CA ARG A 187 18.33 1.28 -11.98
C ARG A 187 17.37 0.30 -12.64
N LEU A 188 16.14 0.27 -12.17
CA LEU A 188 15.01 -0.40 -12.79
C LEU A 188 14.12 0.63 -13.48
N GLU A 189 13.65 0.31 -14.66
CA GLU A 189 12.63 1.06 -15.40
C GLU A 189 11.53 0.10 -15.82
N GLY A 190 10.29 0.56 -15.83
CA GLY A 190 9.20 -0.30 -16.26
C GLY A 190 7.88 0.42 -16.43
N SER A 191 6.95 -0.32 -17.03
CA SER A 191 5.56 0.06 -17.14
C SER A 191 4.67 -1.06 -16.65
N ALA A 192 3.52 -0.72 -16.07
CA ALA A 192 2.52 -1.67 -15.64
C ALA A 192 1.12 -1.17 -16.02
N THR A 193 0.23 -2.08 -16.40
CA THR A 193 -1.13 -1.75 -16.77
C THR A 193 -2.12 -2.77 -16.22
N ALA A 194 -3.30 -2.27 -15.82
CA ALA A 194 -4.45 -3.08 -15.43
C ALA A 194 -5.75 -2.40 -15.83
N THR A 195 -6.83 -3.15 -15.95
CA THR A 195 -8.16 -2.58 -16.15
C THR A 195 -9.04 -2.99 -14.98
N ILE A 196 -9.70 -2.00 -14.37
CA ILE A 196 -10.66 -2.20 -13.28
C ILE A 196 -12.05 -1.74 -13.72
N GLN A 197 -13.09 -2.16 -12.98
CA GLN A 197 -14.43 -1.61 -13.11
C GLN A 197 -14.70 -0.62 -11.97
N ARG A 198 -15.20 0.57 -12.29
CA ARG A 198 -15.54 1.58 -11.28
C ARG A 198 -16.50 1.05 -10.21
N ALA A 199 -17.45 0.22 -10.66
CA ALA A 199 -18.46 -0.36 -9.79
C ALA A 199 -17.86 -1.25 -8.69
N ASP A 200 -16.74 -1.95 -8.97
CA ASP A 200 -16.08 -2.82 -8.00
C ASP A 200 -15.48 -2.04 -6.83
N PHE A 201 -15.22 -0.75 -7.03
CA PHE A 201 -14.70 0.18 -6.02
C PHE A 201 -15.74 1.24 -5.61
N GLU A 202 -17.00 1.08 -6.00
CA GLU A 202 -18.10 2.03 -5.74
C GLU A 202 -17.75 3.49 -6.10
N LEU A 203 -16.99 3.69 -7.18
CA LEU A 203 -16.60 4.99 -7.66
C LEU A 203 -17.73 5.65 -8.44
N ALA A 204 -18.59 6.36 -7.73
CA ALA A 204 -19.72 7.08 -8.34
C ALA A 204 -19.26 8.39 -8.98
N ILE A 205 -19.59 8.59 -10.23
CA ILE A 205 -19.33 9.84 -10.94
C ILE A 205 -20.50 10.81 -10.71
N PRO A 206 -20.24 12.01 -10.18
CA PRO A 206 -21.30 13.02 -10.05
C PRO A 206 -21.89 13.39 -11.41
N GLN A 207 -23.19 13.61 -11.45
CA GLN A 207 -23.82 14.13 -12.67
C GLN A 207 -23.36 15.57 -12.91
N VAL A 208 -22.78 15.80 -14.08
CA VAL A 208 -22.34 17.12 -14.52
C VAL A 208 -22.96 17.48 -15.87
N PRO A 209 -23.32 18.76 -16.10
CA PRO A 209 -23.85 19.19 -17.39
C PRO A 209 -22.90 18.82 -18.53
N ARG A 210 -23.49 18.33 -19.65
CA ARG A 210 -22.80 17.96 -20.89
C ARG A 210 -22.04 16.63 -20.84
N VAL A 211 -21.89 15.96 -19.70
CA VAL A 211 -21.39 14.60 -19.62
C VAL A 211 -22.59 13.64 -19.63
N ALA A 212 -22.74 12.87 -20.68
CA ALA A 212 -23.88 11.98 -20.87
C ALA A 212 -23.61 10.53 -20.42
N GLY A 213 -22.36 10.13 -20.34
CA GLY A 213 -21.94 8.80 -19.92
C GLY A 213 -20.44 8.80 -19.60
N VAL A 214 -20.07 7.95 -18.67
CA VAL A 214 -18.67 7.66 -18.31
C VAL A 214 -18.54 6.15 -18.26
N ASP A 215 -17.52 5.63 -18.91
CA ASP A 215 -17.30 4.19 -19.01
C ASP A 215 -17.16 3.53 -17.62
N GLU A 216 -17.52 2.27 -17.52
CA GLU A 216 -17.29 1.47 -16.31
C GLU A 216 -15.84 1.02 -16.20
N ALA A 217 -15.21 0.71 -17.33
CA ALA A 217 -13.81 0.29 -17.38
C ALA A 217 -12.87 1.48 -17.24
N VAL A 218 -11.92 1.37 -16.33
CA VAL A 218 -10.82 2.33 -16.13
C VAL A 218 -9.52 1.59 -16.35
N VAL A 219 -8.69 2.10 -17.26
CA VAL A 219 -7.33 1.60 -17.43
C VAL A 219 -6.43 2.33 -16.44
N LEU A 220 -5.69 1.57 -15.67
CA LEU A 220 -4.64 2.05 -14.76
C LEU A 220 -3.30 1.79 -15.41
N GLU A 221 -2.44 2.80 -15.41
CA GLU A 221 -1.10 2.73 -15.98
C GLU A 221 -0.11 3.30 -14.97
N LEU A 222 1.07 2.69 -14.91
CA LEU A 222 2.20 3.16 -14.12
C LEU A 222 3.46 3.05 -14.96
N ASP A 223 4.09 4.18 -15.27
CA ASP A 223 5.46 4.22 -15.75
C ASP A 223 6.35 4.57 -14.57
N PHE A 224 7.36 3.75 -14.28
CA PHE A 224 8.17 3.94 -13.08
C PHE A 224 9.66 3.82 -13.34
N VAL A 225 10.40 4.53 -12.51
CA VAL A 225 11.82 4.38 -12.31
C VAL A 225 12.08 4.08 -10.84
N ALA A 226 12.90 3.07 -10.57
CA ALA A 226 13.35 2.76 -9.22
C ALA A 226 14.87 2.65 -9.18
N VAL A 227 15.49 3.20 -8.13
CA VAL A 227 16.94 3.31 -8.01
C VAL A 227 17.40 2.72 -6.67
N ALA A 228 18.46 1.94 -6.72
CA ALA A 228 19.19 1.50 -5.54
C ALA A 228 20.30 2.51 -5.17
N PRO A 229 20.67 2.61 -3.88
CA PRO A 229 21.70 3.51 -3.40
C PRO A 229 23.10 3.19 -3.94
#